data_3cb3165e0835d3e9a8f27cebe01f5c03
#
_entry.id   3cb3165e0835d3e9a8f27cebe01f5c03
#
_cell.length_a   1.000
_cell.length_b   1.000
_cell.length_c   1.000
_cell.angle_alpha   90.00
_cell.angle_beta   90.00
_cell.angle_gamma   90.00
#
_symmetry.space_group_name_H-M   'P 1'
#
loop_
_entity.id
_entity.type
_entity.pdbx_description
1 polymer ?
#
loop_
_entity_poly.entity_id
_entity_poly.type
_entity_poly.pdbx_seq_one_letter_code
_entity_poly.pdbx_strand_id
1 'polypeptide(L)'
;MKIKKIKNFSTINQAERFAKKNIRKGTFDWLQAGAENGFTRNKNIKDLENLKILPKVLKGIKDTKISTNIFGFKISSPLILAPMGHQTQFHSRGEVETAMAFNDQSRLAFFSTQGRMSLRDIRRKNKNAIIGWEIFPFGDKKWIEKEIKDAEKFKCFSICFCLDANVRSHRY
;
A
#
# COMPACT_ATOMS: atom_id res chain seq x y z
N MET A 1 -0.60 17.28 14.27
CA MET A 1 -1.82 16.58 14.75
C MET A 1 -1.37 15.42 15.63
N LYS A 2 -1.64 15.44 16.95
CA LYS A 2 -1.34 14.31 17.83
C LYS A 2 -2.34 13.20 17.51
N ILE A 3 -1.87 12.10 16.94
CA ILE A 3 -2.72 10.93 16.74
C ILE A 3 -3.07 10.39 18.14
N LYS A 4 -4.33 10.55 18.51
CA LYS A 4 -4.88 9.80 19.63
C LYS A 4 -4.66 8.32 19.35
N LYS A 5 -4.15 7.57 20.36
CA LYS A 5 -3.90 6.12 20.34
C LYS A 5 -4.69 5.41 19.24
N ILE A 6 -3.98 4.65 18.39
CA ILE A 6 -4.59 3.81 17.36
C ILE A 6 -5.68 2.99 18.05
N LYS A 7 -6.92 3.27 17.72
CA LYS A 7 -8.04 2.41 18.16
C LYS A 7 -7.92 1.11 17.38
N ASN A 8 -7.94 -0.01 18.06
CA ASN A 8 -8.07 -1.29 17.40
C ASN A 8 -9.41 -1.32 16.67
N PHE A 9 -9.37 -1.37 15.35
CA PHE A 9 -10.57 -1.52 14.53
C PHE A 9 -10.82 -3.00 14.29
N SER A 10 -12.03 -3.45 14.57
CA SER A 10 -12.44 -4.83 14.31
C SER A 10 -12.93 -5.01 12.86
N THR A 11 -13.24 -3.92 12.16
CA THR A 11 -13.74 -3.94 10.78
C THR A 11 -13.19 -2.76 9.99
N ILE A 12 -13.09 -2.93 8.66
CA ILE A 12 -12.72 -1.86 7.72
C ILE A 12 -13.70 -0.68 7.83
N ASN A 13 -14.99 -0.94 8.00
CA ASN A 13 -16.01 0.12 8.13
C ASN A 13 -15.77 0.99 9.38
N GLN A 14 -15.23 0.44 10.45
CA GLN A 14 -14.85 1.24 11.63
C GLN A 14 -13.65 2.14 11.33
N ALA A 15 -12.65 1.63 10.60
CA ALA A 15 -11.50 2.41 10.16
C ALA A 15 -11.93 3.55 9.22
N GLU A 16 -12.83 3.28 8.27
CA GLU A 16 -13.39 4.28 7.36
C GLU A 16 -14.13 5.39 8.09
N ARG A 17 -15.03 5.04 9.02
CA ARG A 17 -15.74 6.04 9.85
C ARG A 17 -14.78 6.89 10.68
N PHE A 18 -13.71 6.31 11.17
CA PHE A 18 -12.67 7.05 11.87
C PHE A 18 -11.92 7.99 10.92
N ALA A 19 -11.51 7.52 9.75
CA ALA A 19 -10.85 8.31 8.73
C ALA A 19 -11.71 9.52 8.31
N LYS A 20 -13.00 9.31 8.04
CA LYS A 20 -13.95 10.37 7.69
C LYS A 20 -14.00 11.51 8.71
N LYS A 21 -13.82 11.20 10.01
CA LYS A 21 -13.82 12.19 11.09
C LYS A 21 -12.49 12.92 11.28
N ASN A 22 -11.38 12.36 10.79
CA ASN A 22 -10.03 12.84 11.08
C ASN A 22 -9.26 13.35 9.87
N ILE A 23 -9.69 13.01 8.66
CA ILE A 23 -9.12 13.48 7.40
C ILE A 23 -9.93 14.69 6.91
N ARG A 24 -9.27 15.62 6.22
CA ARG A 24 -9.96 16.76 5.59
C ARG A 24 -11.04 16.25 4.63
N LYS A 25 -12.20 16.86 4.66
CA LYS A 25 -13.37 16.44 3.87
C LYS A 25 -13.01 16.22 2.39
N GLY A 26 -12.41 17.20 1.72
CA GLY A 26 -12.04 17.06 0.29
C GLY A 26 -11.03 15.94 0.02
N THR A 27 -10.08 15.68 0.94
CA THR A 27 -9.15 14.55 0.82
C THR A 27 -9.89 13.22 0.98
N PHE A 28 -10.81 13.13 1.93
CA PHE A 28 -11.62 11.94 2.14
C PHE A 28 -12.54 11.67 0.95
N ASP A 29 -13.23 12.72 0.46
CA ASP A 29 -14.11 12.61 -0.70
C ASP A 29 -13.33 12.17 -1.95
N TRP A 30 -12.13 12.74 -2.19
CA TRP A 30 -11.24 12.30 -3.26
C TRP A 30 -10.82 10.82 -3.14
N LEU A 31 -10.54 10.35 -1.92
CA LEU A 31 -10.19 8.94 -1.66
C LEU A 31 -11.36 8.01 -1.95
N GLN A 32 -12.58 8.44 -1.61
CA GLN A 32 -13.80 7.67 -1.80
C GLN A 32 -14.32 7.72 -3.25
N ALA A 33 -13.96 8.75 -4.00
CA ALA A 33 -14.38 8.88 -5.39
C ALA A 33 -13.77 7.76 -6.26
N GLY A 34 -14.57 7.21 -7.15
CA GLY A 34 -14.09 6.42 -8.27
C GLY A 34 -13.78 7.30 -9.48
N ALA A 35 -13.26 6.71 -10.54
CA ALA A 35 -13.20 7.37 -11.85
C ALA A 35 -14.63 7.51 -12.42
N GLU A 36 -14.92 8.68 -12.99
CA GLU A 36 -16.21 8.99 -13.62
C GLU A 36 -17.39 8.67 -12.68
N ASN A 37 -18.30 7.81 -13.09
CA ASN A 37 -19.46 7.38 -12.31
C ASN A 37 -19.14 6.30 -11.25
N GLY A 38 -17.86 5.93 -11.07
CA GLY A 38 -17.44 4.94 -10.09
C GLY A 38 -17.78 3.49 -10.43
N PHE A 39 -18.11 3.18 -11.69
CA PHE A 39 -18.48 1.83 -12.11
C PHE A 39 -17.48 0.76 -11.70
N THR A 40 -16.20 0.96 -12.05
CA THR A 40 -15.12 0.00 -11.73
C THR A 40 -14.93 -0.14 -10.22
N ARG A 41 -14.96 0.97 -9.47
CA ARG A 41 -14.89 0.94 -8.00
C ARG A 41 -15.99 0.06 -7.39
N ASN A 42 -17.22 0.27 -7.83
CA ASN A 42 -18.37 -0.49 -7.32
C ASN A 42 -18.32 -1.96 -7.76
N LYS A 43 -17.86 -2.22 -8.98
CA LYS A 43 -17.66 -3.57 -9.50
C LYS A 43 -16.60 -4.33 -8.68
N ASN A 44 -15.48 -3.71 -8.36
CA ASN A 44 -14.43 -4.33 -7.53
C ASN A 44 -14.95 -4.77 -6.16
N ILE A 45 -15.79 -3.94 -5.51
CA ILE A 45 -16.41 -4.31 -4.23
C ILE A 45 -17.29 -5.56 -4.39
N LYS A 46 -18.17 -5.55 -5.39
CA LYS A 46 -19.07 -6.67 -5.66
C LYS A 46 -18.32 -7.97 -5.99
N ASP A 47 -17.23 -7.88 -6.76
CA ASP A 47 -16.45 -9.05 -7.13
C ASP A 47 -15.75 -9.66 -5.91
N LEU A 48 -15.27 -8.86 -4.98
CA LEU A 48 -14.74 -9.36 -3.70
C LEU A 48 -15.84 -10.02 -2.84
N GLU A 49 -17.03 -9.44 -2.79
CA GLU A 49 -18.18 -10.02 -2.06
C GLU A 49 -18.64 -11.37 -2.64
N ASN A 50 -18.41 -11.60 -3.94
CA ASN A 50 -18.74 -12.85 -4.61
C ASN A 50 -17.75 -13.98 -4.30
N LEU A 51 -16.56 -13.68 -3.76
CA LEU A 51 -15.62 -14.71 -3.35
C LEU A 51 -16.17 -15.45 -2.12
N LYS A 52 -16.25 -16.77 -2.23
CA LYS A 52 -16.76 -17.62 -1.15
C LYS A 52 -15.65 -18.55 -0.67
N ILE A 53 -15.60 -18.73 0.64
CA ILE A 53 -14.70 -19.71 1.26
C ILE A 53 -15.46 -21.02 1.42
N LEU A 54 -14.95 -22.11 0.82
CA LEU A 54 -15.48 -23.45 1.04
C LEU A 54 -14.86 -24.03 2.33
N PRO A 55 -15.60 -24.09 3.45
CA PRO A 55 -15.07 -24.61 4.70
C PRO A 55 -14.82 -26.12 4.59
N LYS A 56 -13.70 -26.56 5.15
CA LYS A 56 -13.37 -27.99 5.31
C LYS A 56 -13.34 -28.31 6.79
N VAL A 57 -14.34 -29.01 7.27
CA VAL A 57 -14.49 -29.41 8.67
C VAL A 57 -13.83 -30.76 8.96
N LEU A 58 -13.63 -31.08 10.24
CA LEU A 58 -13.11 -32.36 10.74
C LEU A 58 -11.74 -32.77 10.17
N LYS A 59 -10.89 -31.78 9.88
CA LYS A 59 -9.52 -32.02 9.35
C LYS A 59 -8.45 -32.20 10.42
N GLY A 60 -8.79 -32.08 11.70
CA GLY A 60 -7.84 -32.22 12.81
C GLY A 60 -6.72 -31.18 12.82
N ILE A 61 -6.93 -30.01 12.18
CA ILE A 61 -5.93 -28.95 12.12
C ILE A 61 -5.78 -28.32 13.50
N LYS A 62 -4.63 -28.48 14.12
CA LYS A 62 -4.30 -27.88 15.43
C LYS A 62 -3.65 -26.50 15.28
N ASP A 63 -2.78 -26.33 14.28
CA ASP A 63 -2.01 -25.10 14.06
C ASP A 63 -2.21 -24.56 12.65
N THR A 64 -2.38 -23.27 12.54
CA THR A 64 -2.50 -22.58 11.24
C THR A 64 -1.18 -21.85 10.93
N LYS A 65 -0.53 -22.22 9.83
CA LYS A 65 0.65 -21.55 9.32
C LYS A 65 0.29 -20.72 8.10
N ILE A 66 0.45 -19.39 8.19
CA ILE A 66 0.18 -18.45 7.11
C ILE A 66 1.46 -17.84 6.53
N SER A 67 2.62 -18.13 7.13
CA SER A 67 3.91 -17.68 6.59
C SER A 67 4.21 -18.36 5.25
N THR A 68 4.82 -17.61 4.35
CA THR A 68 5.18 -18.10 3.01
C THR A 68 6.50 -17.48 2.55
N ASN A 69 7.02 -17.95 1.42
CA ASN A 69 8.19 -17.37 0.76
C ASN A 69 7.76 -16.69 -0.53
N ILE A 70 8.13 -15.43 -0.70
CA ILE A 70 7.90 -14.65 -1.92
C ILE A 70 9.19 -13.93 -2.30
N PHE A 71 9.62 -14.05 -3.54
CA PHE A 71 10.88 -13.48 -4.04
C PHE A 71 12.11 -13.86 -3.19
N GLY A 72 12.15 -15.06 -2.61
CA GLY A 72 13.22 -15.51 -1.74
C GLY A 72 13.13 -15.01 -0.29
N PHE A 73 12.16 -14.15 0.04
CA PHE A 73 11.95 -13.65 1.39
C PHE A 73 10.88 -14.46 2.12
N LYS A 74 11.20 -14.89 3.34
CA LYS A 74 10.21 -15.48 4.25
C LYS A 74 9.38 -14.35 4.87
N ILE A 75 8.08 -14.38 4.63
CA ILE A 75 7.13 -13.39 5.15
C ILE A 75 6.11 -14.03 6.08
N SER A 76 5.62 -13.26 7.05
CA SER A 76 4.73 -13.75 8.10
C SER A 76 3.34 -14.15 7.61
N SER A 77 2.91 -13.57 6.49
CA SER A 77 1.62 -13.86 5.84
C SER A 77 1.66 -13.47 4.36
N PRO A 78 0.81 -14.03 3.49
CA PRO A 78 0.79 -13.74 2.06
C PRO A 78 0.21 -12.37 1.70
N LEU A 79 0.24 -11.42 2.63
CA LEU A 79 -0.23 -10.05 2.41
C LEU A 79 0.95 -9.15 2.06
N ILE A 80 0.88 -8.50 0.91
CA ILE A 80 1.85 -7.55 0.39
C ILE A 80 1.16 -6.19 0.21
N LEU A 81 1.85 -5.11 0.56
CA LEU A 81 1.36 -3.78 0.23
C LEU A 81 1.65 -3.48 -1.25
N ALA A 82 0.60 -3.24 -2.02
CA ALA A 82 0.72 -2.69 -3.36
C ALA A 82 1.21 -1.21 -3.32
N PRO A 83 1.86 -0.72 -4.38
CA PRO A 83 2.28 0.68 -4.45
C PRO A 83 1.08 1.62 -4.29
N MET A 84 1.25 2.65 -3.48
CA MET A 84 0.24 3.69 -3.29
C MET A 84 0.95 5.04 -3.13
N GLY A 85 0.65 5.96 -4.01
CA GLY A 85 1.16 7.33 -3.92
C GLY A 85 0.41 8.17 -2.88
N HIS A 86 0.91 9.39 -2.67
CA HIS A 86 0.23 10.44 -1.91
C HIS A 86 -0.14 10.12 -0.45
N GLN A 87 0.50 9.17 0.21
CA GLN A 87 0.16 8.78 1.59
C GLN A 87 0.28 9.95 2.58
N THR A 88 1.17 10.92 2.31
CA THR A 88 1.29 12.13 3.14
C THR A 88 0.08 13.05 3.12
N GLN A 89 -0.86 12.87 2.19
CA GLN A 89 -2.14 13.60 2.23
C GLN A 89 -3.02 13.12 3.39
N PHE A 90 -2.83 11.88 3.82
CA PHE A 90 -3.62 11.26 4.89
C PHE A 90 -2.90 11.31 6.25
N HIS A 91 -1.57 11.18 6.24
CA HIS A 91 -0.75 11.21 7.44
C HIS A 91 0.61 11.85 7.16
N SER A 92 1.07 12.76 8.04
CA SER A 92 2.30 13.56 7.82
C SER A 92 3.58 12.74 7.60
N ARG A 93 3.65 11.53 8.14
CA ARG A 93 4.78 10.61 7.96
C ARG A 93 4.52 9.52 6.89
N GLY A 94 3.35 9.51 6.28
CA GLY A 94 2.97 8.72 5.10
C GLY A 94 3.69 7.39 4.94
N GLU A 95 4.46 7.28 3.88
CA GLU A 95 5.18 6.07 3.45
C GLU A 95 6.15 5.54 4.52
N VAL A 96 6.72 6.40 5.35
CA VAL A 96 7.67 6.01 6.42
C VAL A 96 6.95 5.18 7.50
N GLU A 97 5.76 5.63 7.94
CA GLU A 97 4.97 4.88 8.94
C GLU A 97 4.45 3.56 8.36
N THR A 98 4.02 3.60 7.11
CA THR A 98 3.57 2.38 6.42
C THR A 98 4.70 1.36 6.32
N ALA A 99 5.91 1.81 5.98
CA ALA A 99 7.09 0.94 5.92
C ALA A 99 7.43 0.35 7.29
N MET A 100 7.32 1.13 8.37
CA MET A 100 7.51 0.62 9.75
C MET A 100 6.50 -0.47 10.06
N ALA A 101 5.22 -0.24 9.80
CA ALA A 101 4.16 -1.20 10.11
C ALA A 101 4.35 -2.54 9.36
N PHE A 102 4.78 -2.50 8.09
CA PHE A 102 5.04 -3.71 7.31
C PHE A 102 6.34 -4.41 7.73
N ASN A 103 7.40 -3.65 8.07
CA ASN A 103 8.64 -4.20 8.58
C ASN A 103 8.43 -4.92 9.92
N ASP A 104 7.71 -4.31 10.86
CA ASP A 104 7.39 -4.89 12.17
C ASP A 104 6.61 -6.20 12.06
N GLN A 105 5.88 -6.37 10.95
CA GLN A 105 5.14 -7.58 10.64
C GLN A 105 5.91 -8.56 9.73
N SER A 106 7.18 -8.29 9.44
CA SER A 106 8.00 -9.08 8.50
C SER A 106 7.29 -9.32 7.16
N ARG A 107 6.82 -8.24 6.52
CA ARG A 107 6.06 -8.27 5.26
C ARG A 107 6.72 -7.41 4.20
N LEU A 108 6.41 -7.73 2.94
CA LEU A 108 6.82 -6.97 1.77
C LEU A 108 5.92 -5.73 1.58
N ALA A 109 6.52 -4.62 1.17
CA ALA A 109 5.79 -3.41 0.83
C ALA A 109 6.39 -2.72 -0.40
N PHE A 110 5.54 -2.34 -1.34
CA PHE A 110 5.92 -1.48 -2.46
C PHE A 110 5.58 -0.03 -2.13
N PHE A 111 6.48 0.86 -2.50
CA PHE A 111 6.28 2.31 -2.41
C PHE A 111 6.49 2.93 -3.78
N SER A 112 5.91 4.11 -4.01
CA SER A 112 5.83 4.72 -5.32
C SER A 112 6.59 6.04 -5.38
N THR A 113 7.17 6.34 -6.54
CA THR A 113 7.69 7.68 -6.87
C THR A 113 6.62 8.77 -6.83
N GLN A 114 5.34 8.43 -6.81
CA GLN A 114 4.24 9.37 -6.53
C GLN A 114 4.07 9.71 -5.03
N GLY A 115 4.85 9.10 -4.15
CA GLY A 115 4.93 9.47 -2.76
C GLY A 115 5.66 10.81 -2.57
N ARG A 116 5.43 11.48 -1.44
CA ARG A 116 6.22 12.65 -1.05
C ARG A 116 7.48 12.28 -0.29
N MET A 117 7.52 11.09 0.30
CA MET A 117 8.70 10.61 1.00
C MET A 117 9.65 9.94 0.02
N SER A 118 10.91 10.39 0.01
CA SER A 118 11.93 9.77 -0.83
C SER A 118 12.26 8.35 -0.34
N LEU A 119 12.73 7.51 -1.25
CA LEU A 119 13.22 6.17 -0.90
C LEU A 119 14.33 6.23 0.17
N ARG A 120 15.15 7.28 0.16
CA ARG A 120 16.14 7.56 1.20
C ARG A 120 15.48 7.75 2.58
N ASP A 121 14.40 8.53 2.66
CA ASP A 121 13.73 8.80 3.93
C ASP A 121 13.05 7.55 4.49
N ILE A 122 12.41 6.77 3.63
CA ILE A 122 11.81 5.49 3.99
C ILE A 122 12.89 4.55 4.52
N ARG A 123 14.00 4.38 3.80
CA ARG A 123 15.09 3.46 4.15
C ARG A 123 15.83 3.88 5.41
N ARG A 124 16.05 5.20 5.60
CA ARG A 124 16.73 5.71 6.80
C ARG A 124 16.01 5.33 8.09
N LYS A 125 14.70 5.29 8.06
CA LYS A 125 13.86 4.92 9.23
C LYS A 125 13.57 3.43 9.31
N ASN A 126 13.72 2.70 8.20
CA ASN A 126 13.33 1.30 8.06
C ASN A 126 14.47 0.50 7.40
N LYS A 127 15.60 0.37 8.09
CA LYS A 127 16.85 -0.23 7.55
C LYS A 127 16.65 -1.63 7.00
N ASN A 128 15.84 -2.45 7.67
CA ASN A 128 15.62 -3.87 7.36
C ASN A 128 14.32 -4.14 6.60
N ALA A 129 13.53 -3.12 6.26
CA ALA A 129 12.29 -3.31 5.54
C ALA A 129 12.52 -3.92 4.15
N ILE A 130 11.67 -4.85 3.75
CA ILE A 130 11.71 -5.47 2.42
C ILE A 130 10.88 -4.58 1.48
N ILE A 131 11.58 -3.71 0.73
CA ILE A 131 10.98 -2.64 -0.07
C ILE A 131 11.08 -2.96 -1.56
N GLY A 132 9.94 -2.92 -2.26
CA GLY A 132 9.84 -2.75 -3.69
C GLY A 132 9.63 -1.28 -4.04
N TRP A 133 10.12 -0.84 -5.20
CA TRP A 133 10.02 0.54 -5.66
C TRP A 133 9.24 0.63 -6.97
N GLU A 134 8.12 1.36 -6.94
CA GLU A 134 7.37 1.66 -8.15
C GLU A 134 7.86 2.94 -8.78
N ILE A 135 8.20 2.86 -10.05
CA ILE A 135 8.51 4.02 -10.90
C ILE A 135 7.26 4.34 -11.73
N PHE A 136 6.65 5.47 -11.41
CA PHE A 136 5.62 6.06 -12.23
C PHE A 136 6.30 7.02 -13.22
N PRO A 137 6.30 6.77 -14.53
CA PRO A 137 7.19 7.41 -15.49
C PRO A 137 6.73 8.84 -15.85
N PHE A 138 6.83 9.76 -14.91
CA PHE A 138 6.53 11.18 -15.15
C PHE A 138 7.73 11.99 -15.67
N GLY A 139 8.93 11.46 -15.51
CA GLY A 139 10.17 12.16 -15.86
C GLY A 139 10.76 11.76 -17.20
N ASP A 140 11.83 12.43 -17.57
CA ASP A 140 12.65 12.06 -18.71
C ASP A 140 13.49 10.79 -18.44
N LYS A 141 14.23 10.35 -19.44
CA LYS A 141 15.10 9.18 -19.33
C LYS A 141 16.12 9.30 -18.19
N LYS A 142 16.69 10.49 -17.98
CA LYS A 142 17.69 10.73 -16.91
C LYS A 142 17.06 10.57 -15.52
N TRP A 143 15.83 11.05 -15.36
CA TRP A 143 15.09 10.89 -14.12
C TRP A 143 14.77 9.41 -13.86
N ILE A 144 14.31 8.65 -14.88
CA ILE A 144 14.05 7.22 -14.73
C ILE A 144 15.32 6.46 -14.33
N GLU A 145 16.45 6.74 -15.01
CA GLU A 145 17.74 6.14 -14.67
C GLU A 145 18.17 6.45 -13.23
N LYS A 146 17.91 7.67 -12.77
CA LYS A 146 18.18 8.05 -11.37
C LYS A 146 17.33 7.22 -10.40
N GLU A 147 16.04 7.05 -10.65
CA GLU A 147 15.15 6.27 -9.78
C GLU A 147 15.55 4.79 -9.74
N ILE A 148 16.00 4.22 -10.86
CA ILE A 148 16.56 2.85 -10.92
C ILE A 148 17.83 2.75 -10.06
N LYS A 149 18.77 3.69 -10.23
CA LYS A 149 20.02 3.72 -9.43
C LYS A 149 19.75 3.91 -7.94
N ASP A 150 18.76 4.73 -7.59
CA ASP A 150 18.34 4.89 -6.20
C ASP A 150 17.73 3.60 -5.64
N ALA A 151 16.90 2.87 -6.41
CA ALA A 151 16.36 1.59 -6.01
C ALA A 151 17.46 0.55 -5.75
N GLU A 152 18.49 0.46 -6.59
CA GLU A 152 19.67 -0.39 -6.41
C GLU A 152 20.46 0.02 -5.16
N LYS A 153 20.81 1.31 -5.04
CA LYS A 153 21.56 1.89 -3.93
C LYS A 153 20.90 1.61 -2.58
N PHE A 154 19.58 1.72 -2.51
CA PHE A 154 18.81 1.49 -1.29
C PHE A 154 18.32 0.04 -1.16
N LYS A 155 18.85 -0.87 -1.98
CA LYS A 155 18.60 -2.31 -1.91
C LYS A 155 17.11 -2.65 -1.94
N CYS A 156 16.39 -2.09 -2.90
CA CYS A 156 15.05 -2.55 -3.20
C CYS A 156 15.12 -3.96 -3.81
N PHE A 157 14.21 -4.84 -3.41
CA PHE A 157 14.21 -6.21 -3.92
C PHE A 157 13.63 -6.30 -5.33
N SER A 158 12.87 -5.31 -5.75
CA SER A 158 12.20 -5.26 -7.05
C SER A 158 11.89 -3.83 -7.46
N ILE A 159 11.79 -3.63 -8.76
CA ILE A 159 11.25 -2.42 -9.39
C ILE A 159 9.96 -2.79 -10.12
N CYS A 160 8.95 -1.95 -9.99
CA CYS A 160 7.69 -2.04 -10.69
C CYS A 160 7.48 -0.77 -11.53
N PHE A 161 7.08 -0.91 -12.79
CA PHE A 161 6.71 0.23 -13.64
C PHE A 161 5.19 0.33 -13.77
N CYS A 162 4.64 1.51 -13.51
CA CYS A 162 3.24 1.80 -13.79
C CYS A 162 3.09 2.15 -15.28
N LEU A 163 2.41 1.30 -16.02
CA LEU A 163 2.24 1.45 -17.48
C LEU A 163 0.80 1.73 -17.90
N ASP A 164 -0.14 1.72 -16.96
CA ASP A 164 -1.58 1.74 -17.21
C ASP A 164 -2.27 3.09 -16.91
N ALA A 165 -1.54 4.09 -16.42
CA ALA A 165 -2.09 5.39 -16.06
C ALA A 165 -1.79 6.48 -17.13
N ASN A 166 -2.09 6.18 -18.37
CA ASN A 166 -1.81 7.08 -19.49
C ASN A 166 -2.79 8.26 -19.59
N VAL A 167 -3.96 8.15 -18.98
CA VAL A 167 -5.02 9.17 -19.00
C VAL A 167 -5.47 9.47 -17.59
N ARG A 168 -5.65 10.75 -17.28
CA ARG A 168 -6.21 11.16 -16.00
C ARG A 168 -7.72 10.92 -16.00
N SER A 169 -8.21 10.25 -14.97
CA SER A 169 -9.65 10.11 -14.74
C SER A 169 -10.24 11.37 -14.12
N HIS A 170 -11.47 11.69 -14.46
CA HIS A 170 -12.26 12.67 -13.72
C HIS A 170 -12.80 12.04 -12.44
N ARG A 171 -12.74 12.81 -11.33
CA ARG A 171 -13.31 12.43 -10.04
C ARG A 171 -14.18 13.57 -9.57
N TYR A 172 -15.44 13.30 -9.34
CA TYR A 172 -16.46 14.26 -8.92
C TYR A 172 -16.70 14.22 -7.41
#